data_b8c27d27c5decf9784ff4a1f18d812da
#
_entry.id   b8c27d27c5decf9784ff4a1f18d812da
#
_cell.length_a   1.000
_cell.length_b   1.000
_cell.length_c   1.000
_cell.angle_alpha   90.00
_cell.angle_beta   90.00
_cell.angle_gamma   90.00
#
_symmetry.space_group_name_H-M   'P 1'
#
loop_
_entity.id
_entity.type
_entity.pdbx_description
1 polymer ?
#
loop_
_entity_poly.entity_id
_entity_poly.type
_entity_poly.pdbx_seq_one_letter_code
_entity_poly.pdbx_strand_id
1 'polypeptide(L)'
;MSKHSIFLRIYAGLVILVVLVAIFGYLLVQIINYQRAQEYRESLTDGIAYVISEGVARQQSAQQKMDWISDASDLLELPIYYLESAKVDLSRAEAKRIKNQQAVVRYDAKQGMAFVVMGIKDDPSHYLYLKIDGIGERQMKALPIFILDYLVYYPGQEKEYLEKIQKHFYYKVDIQNISQLSLDSEQIGRLRSDQGVILYQDSASVRGTTISILSPMPSAQGEVLVMGPIPMFNWMPFQLAAGI
;
A
#
# COMPACT_ATOMS: atom_id res chain seq x y z
N MET A 1 -18.88 -54.15 -32.59
CA MET A 1 -18.21 -52.99 -31.95
C MET A 1 -17.29 -53.51 -30.87
N SER A 2 -15.98 -53.28 -30.99
CA SER A 2 -14.96 -53.85 -30.10
C SER A 2 -15.07 -53.24 -28.68
N LYS A 3 -15.05 -54.10 -27.63
CA LYS A 3 -15.07 -53.67 -26.22
C LYS A 3 -13.94 -52.67 -25.90
N HIS A 4 -12.82 -52.70 -26.58
CA HIS A 4 -11.71 -51.75 -26.49
C HIS A 4 -12.09 -50.31 -26.85
N SER A 5 -13.04 -50.12 -27.79
CA SER A 5 -13.49 -48.77 -28.18
C SER A 5 -14.28 -48.06 -27.10
N ILE A 6 -15.03 -48.80 -26.26
CA ILE A 6 -15.81 -48.21 -25.16
C ILE A 6 -14.91 -47.76 -24.00
N PHE A 7 -13.97 -48.63 -23.62
CA PHE A 7 -12.99 -48.29 -22.58
C PHE A 7 -12.13 -47.06 -22.94
N LEU A 8 -11.68 -47.01 -24.20
CA LEU A 8 -10.90 -45.88 -24.70
C LEU A 8 -11.68 -44.56 -24.63
N ARG A 9 -12.97 -44.59 -24.97
CA ARG A 9 -13.84 -43.40 -24.90
C ARG A 9 -14.07 -42.94 -23.48
N ILE A 10 -14.31 -43.87 -22.54
CA ILE A 10 -14.49 -43.55 -21.11
C ILE A 10 -13.19 -42.97 -20.53
N TYR A 11 -12.04 -43.60 -20.84
CA TYR A 11 -10.74 -43.11 -20.38
C TYR A 11 -10.42 -41.73 -20.97
N ALA A 12 -10.63 -41.49 -22.25
CA ALA A 12 -10.45 -40.19 -22.89
C ALA A 12 -11.37 -39.12 -22.26
N GLY A 13 -12.61 -39.45 -21.97
CA GLY A 13 -13.55 -38.55 -21.30
C GLY A 13 -13.09 -38.18 -19.89
N LEU A 14 -12.56 -39.15 -19.14
CA LEU A 14 -12.04 -38.94 -17.79
C LEU A 14 -10.78 -38.06 -17.81
N VAL A 15 -9.86 -38.29 -18.74
CA VAL A 15 -8.66 -37.45 -18.91
C VAL A 15 -9.06 -36.01 -19.27
N ILE A 16 -10.01 -35.83 -20.20
CA ILE A 16 -10.51 -34.49 -20.57
C ILE A 16 -11.11 -33.81 -19.34
N LEU A 17 -11.92 -34.49 -18.55
CA LEU A 17 -12.52 -33.94 -17.33
C LEU A 17 -11.46 -33.49 -16.33
N VAL A 18 -10.43 -34.30 -16.09
CA VAL A 18 -9.33 -33.95 -15.18
C VAL A 18 -8.57 -32.71 -15.67
N VAL A 19 -8.28 -32.64 -16.97
CA VAL A 19 -7.63 -31.45 -17.57
C VAL A 19 -8.51 -30.22 -17.46
N LEU A 20 -9.81 -30.32 -17.71
CA LEU A 20 -10.72 -29.17 -17.53
C LEU A 20 -10.77 -28.68 -16.08
N VAL A 21 -10.85 -29.61 -15.12
CA VAL A 21 -10.82 -29.26 -13.68
C VAL A 21 -9.51 -28.59 -13.30
N ALA A 22 -8.37 -29.09 -13.81
CA ALA A 22 -7.07 -28.49 -13.56
C ALA A 22 -6.96 -27.06 -14.15
N ILE A 23 -7.42 -26.85 -15.39
CA ILE A 23 -7.46 -25.54 -16.04
C ILE A 23 -8.36 -24.59 -15.24
N PHE A 24 -9.56 -25.02 -14.87
CA PHE A 24 -10.50 -24.20 -14.11
C PHE A 24 -9.94 -23.84 -12.73
N GLY A 25 -9.33 -24.79 -12.03
CA GLY A 25 -8.66 -24.55 -10.76
C GLY A 25 -7.51 -23.55 -10.89
N TYR A 26 -6.71 -23.66 -11.94
CA TYR A 26 -5.64 -22.70 -12.22
C TYR A 26 -6.19 -21.29 -12.46
N LEU A 27 -7.23 -21.15 -13.30
CA LEU A 27 -7.86 -19.85 -13.58
C LEU A 27 -8.45 -19.22 -12.31
N LEU A 28 -9.12 -20.00 -11.46
CA LEU A 28 -9.64 -19.51 -10.17
C LEU A 28 -8.53 -18.98 -9.27
N VAL A 29 -7.41 -19.71 -9.16
CA VAL A 29 -6.25 -19.25 -8.37
C VAL A 29 -5.69 -17.94 -8.92
N GLN A 30 -5.60 -17.82 -10.25
CA GLN A 30 -5.12 -16.57 -10.88
C GLN A 30 -6.06 -15.39 -10.59
N ILE A 31 -7.39 -15.59 -10.71
CA ILE A 31 -8.37 -14.55 -10.39
C ILE A 31 -8.27 -14.11 -8.93
N ILE A 32 -8.19 -15.06 -8.00
CA ILE A 32 -8.06 -14.75 -6.56
C ILE A 32 -6.76 -13.99 -6.28
N ASN A 33 -5.64 -14.42 -6.86
CA ASN A 33 -4.36 -13.74 -6.68
C ASN A 33 -4.37 -12.33 -7.26
N TYR A 34 -5.02 -12.14 -8.42
CA TYR A 34 -5.17 -10.82 -9.04
C TYR A 34 -6.01 -9.88 -8.15
N GLN A 35 -7.16 -10.36 -7.65
CA GLN A 35 -8.01 -9.56 -6.76
C GLN A 35 -7.27 -9.16 -5.48
N ARG A 36 -6.55 -10.10 -4.84
CA ARG A 36 -5.73 -9.79 -3.66
C ARG A 36 -4.65 -8.75 -3.95
N ALA A 37 -3.93 -8.91 -5.07
CA ALA A 37 -2.91 -7.95 -5.46
C ALA A 37 -3.48 -6.55 -5.67
N GLN A 38 -4.69 -6.46 -6.24
CA GLN A 38 -5.38 -5.19 -6.44
C GLN A 38 -5.81 -4.57 -5.11
N GLU A 39 -6.40 -5.34 -4.21
CA GLU A 39 -6.78 -4.89 -2.86
C GLU A 39 -5.56 -4.34 -2.09
N TYR A 40 -4.42 -5.02 -2.14
CA TYR A 40 -3.18 -4.55 -1.52
C TYR A 40 -2.70 -3.22 -2.10
N ARG A 41 -2.74 -3.07 -3.44
CA ARG A 41 -2.32 -1.83 -4.10
C ARG A 41 -3.24 -0.67 -3.73
N GLU A 42 -4.55 -0.89 -3.77
CA GLU A 42 -5.53 0.12 -3.41
C GLU A 42 -5.33 0.58 -1.96
N SER A 43 -5.16 -0.37 -1.03
CA SER A 43 -4.92 -0.06 0.37
C SER A 43 -3.59 0.67 0.59
N LEU A 44 -2.50 0.25 -0.06
CA LEU A 44 -1.23 0.94 0.06
C LEU A 44 -1.31 2.37 -0.48
N THR A 45 -1.99 2.54 -1.61
CA THR A 45 -2.23 3.83 -2.24
C THR A 45 -3.12 4.73 -1.36
N ASP A 46 -4.17 4.15 -0.75
CA ASP A 46 -5.04 4.85 0.20
C ASP A 46 -4.24 5.30 1.43
N GLY A 47 -3.40 4.43 1.99
CA GLY A 47 -2.55 4.74 3.13
C GLY A 47 -1.56 5.87 2.84
N ILE A 48 -0.87 5.84 1.70
CA ILE A 48 0.04 6.93 1.29
C ILE A 48 -0.74 8.24 1.16
N ALA A 49 -1.87 8.24 0.44
CA ALA A 49 -2.68 9.43 0.23
C ALA A 49 -3.22 9.98 1.56
N TYR A 50 -3.66 9.09 2.47
CA TYR A 50 -4.15 9.47 3.78
C TYR A 50 -3.08 10.17 4.63
N VAL A 51 -1.90 9.57 4.75
CA VAL A 51 -0.80 10.13 5.57
C VAL A 51 -0.36 11.48 5.00
N ILE A 52 -0.29 11.63 3.68
CA ILE A 52 0.00 12.92 3.04
C ILE A 52 -1.11 13.93 3.33
N SER A 53 -2.39 13.54 3.25
CA SER A 53 -3.50 14.45 3.50
C SER A 53 -3.53 14.96 4.94
N GLU A 54 -3.20 14.12 5.91
CA GLU A 54 -3.06 14.50 7.32
C GLU A 54 -1.91 15.50 7.52
N GLY A 55 -0.79 15.29 6.81
CA GLY A 55 0.34 16.25 6.83
C GLY A 55 -0.04 17.63 6.29
N VAL A 56 -0.77 17.68 5.16
CA VAL A 56 -1.26 18.93 4.58
C VAL A 56 -2.30 19.60 5.48
N ALA A 57 -3.21 18.82 6.07
CA ALA A 57 -4.25 19.37 6.95
C ALA A 57 -3.70 20.09 8.19
N ARG A 58 -2.50 19.71 8.66
CA ARG A 58 -1.81 20.36 9.79
C ARG A 58 -1.23 21.73 9.46
N GLN A 59 -1.05 22.05 8.17
CA GLN A 59 -0.45 23.31 7.76
C GLN A 59 -1.45 24.46 7.86
N GLN A 60 -1.05 25.55 8.49
CA GLN A 60 -1.94 26.67 8.81
C GLN A 60 -2.17 27.61 7.62
N SER A 61 -1.20 27.75 6.72
CA SER A 61 -1.29 28.66 5.57
C SER A 61 -1.23 27.90 4.25
N ALA A 62 -1.76 28.51 3.17
CA ALA A 62 -1.67 27.96 1.83
C ALA A 62 -0.22 27.76 1.38
N GLN A 63 0.68 28.68 1.74
CA GLN A 63 2.10 28.55 1.41
C GLN A 63 2.73 27.33 2.11
N GLN A 64 2.49 27.15 3.41
CA GLN A 64 2.99 26.00 4.16
C GLN A 64 2.43 24.68 3.60
N LYS A 65 1.17 24.65 3.17
CA LYS A 65 0.59 23.47 2.49
C LYS A 65 1.36 23.15 1.20
N MET A 66 1.65 24.16 0.39
CA MET A 66 2.39 23.97 -0.87
C MET A 66 3.83 23.53 -0.63
N ASP A 67 4.52 24.14 0.33
CA ASP A 67 5.88 23.78 0.69
C ASP A 67 5.94 22.31 1.18
N TRP A 68 5.01 21.94 2.07
CA TRP A 68 4.92 20.57 2.58
C TRP A 68 4.62 19.55 1.46
N ILE A 69 3.74 19.90 0.51
CA ILE A 69 3.44 19.06 -0.65
C ILE A 69 4.67 18.90 -1.55
N SER A 70 5.43 19.97 -1.75
CA SER A 70 6.68 19.92 -2.52
C SER A 70 7.67 18.97 -1.88
N ASP A 71 7.91 19.10 -0.57
CA ASP A 71 8.81 18.24 0.18
C ASP A 71 8.35 16.77 0.15
N ALA A 72 7.05 16.53 0.30
CA ALA A 72 6.48 15.19 0.21
C ALA A 72 6.61 14.59 -1.20
N SER A 73 6.40 15.41 -2.24
CA SER A 73 6.58 15.01 -3.63
C SER A 73 8.03 14.61 -3.91
N ASP A 74 8.99 15.39 -3.43
CA ASP A 74 10.41 15.11 -3.60
C ASP A 74 10.84 13.86 -2.83
N LEU A 75 10.38 13.70 -1.59
CA LEU A 75 10.74 12.56 -0.75
C LEU A 75 10.18 11.23 -1.30
N LEU A 76 8.95 11.26 -1.81
CA LEU A 76 8.28 10.09 -2.41
C LEU A 76 8.66 9.88 -3.87
N GLU A 77 9.26 10.87 -4.54
CA GLU A 77 9.41 10.91 -6.01
C GLU A 77 8.09 10.65 -6.74
N LEU A 78 7.01 11.21 -6.20
CA LEU A 78 5.68 11.12 -6.78
C LEU A 78 5.14 12.52 -7.05
N PRO A 79 4.62 12.81 -8.25
CA PRO A 79 3.93 14.06 -8.51
C PRO A 79 2.68 14.19 -7.63
N ILE A 80 2.67 15.18 -6.75
CA ILE A 80 1.56 15.50 -5.84
C ILE A 80 1.06 16.91 -6.15
N TYR A 81 -0.25 17.05 -6.34
CA TYR A 81 -0.88 18.30 -6.70
C TYR A 81 -1.96 18.67 -5.69
N TYR A 82 -2.07 19.94 -5.39
CA TYR A 82 -3.14 20.53 -4.59
C TYR A 82 -4.13 21.19 -5.53
N LEU A 83 -5.29 20.60 -5.72
CA LEU A 83 -6.27 21.02 -6.74
C LEU A 83 -7.56 21.50 -6.10
N GLU A 84 -8.13 22.55 -6.66
CA GLU A 84 -9.48 22.98 -6.31
C GLU A 84 -10.49 21.85 -6.60
N SER A 85 -11.40 21.60 -5.68
CA SER A 85 -12.41 20.55 -5.79
C SER A 85 -13.28 20.67 -7.05
N ALA A 86 -13.52 21.88 -7.51
CA ALA A 86 -14.27 22.16 -8.74
C ALA A 86 -13.57 21.67 -10.02
N LYS A 87 -12.25 21.44 -9.98
CA LYS A 87 -11.45 20.94 -11.11
C LYS A 87 -11.43 19.42 -11.21
N VAL A 88 -11.99 18.73 -10.20
CA VAL A 88 -11.97 17.26 -10.12
C VAL A 88 -13.40 16.73 -10.29
N ASP A 89 -13.68 16.11 -11.43
CA ASP A 89 -14.97 15.48 -11.67
C ASP A 89 -15.05 14.15 -10.88
N LEU A 90 -15.98 14.09 -9.91
CA LEU A 90 -16.21 12.94 -9.05
C LEU A 90 -17.64 12.42 -9.26
N SER A 91 -17.76 11.13 -9.47
CA SER A 91 -19.05 10.45 -9.38
C SER A 91 -19.60 10.52 -7.94
N ARG A 92 -20.91 10.29 -7.76
CA ARG A 92 -21.53 10.27 -6.42
C ARG A 92 -20.89 9.25 -5.48
N ALA A 93 -20.48 8.11 -6.01
CA ALA A 93 -19.82 7.05 -5.22
C ALA A 93 -18.43 7.49 -4.76
N GLU A 94 -17.67 8.12 -5.66
CA GLU A 94 -16.33 8.65 -5.36
C GLU A 94 -16.40 9.80 -4.34
N ALA A 95 -17.33 10.72 -4.52
CA ALA A 95 -17.55 11.80 -3.56
C ALA A 95 -17.91 11.28 -2.16
N LYS A 96 -18.65 10.15 -2.07
CA LYS A 96 -18.93 9.49 -0.79
C LYS A 96 -17.65 8.88 -0.18
N ARG A 97 -16.77 8.27 -0.98
CA ARG A 97 -15.46 7.76 -0.50
C ARG A 97 -14.61 8.90 0.06
N ILE A 98 -14.47 9.99 -0.67
CA ILE A 98 -13.72 11.19 -0.22
C ILE A 98 -14.27 11.71 1.11
N LYS A 99 -15.60 11.82 1.25
CA LYS A 99 -16.24 12.25 2.50
C LYS A 99 -15.92 11.32 3.68
N ASN A 100 -15.72 10.04 3.42
CA ASN A 100 -15.33 9.05 4.42
C ASN A 100 -13.80 8.98 4.63
N GLN A 101 -13.05 9.94 4.14
CA GLN A 101 -11.57 9.98 4.17
C GLN A 101 -10.93 8.75 3.51
N GLN A 102 -11.52 8.22 2.45
CA GLN A 102 -10.99 7.16 1.63
C GLN A 102 -10.53 7.73 0.29
N ALA A 103 -9.37 7.30 -0.18
CA ALA A 103 -8.89 7.70 -1.49
C ALA A 103 -9.74 7.09 -2.62
N VAL A 104 -9.83 7.85 -3.71
CA VAL A 104 -10.37 7.39 -4.99
C VAL A 104 -9.19 7.06 -5.89
N VAL A 105 -9.06 5.81 -6.30
CA VAL A 105 -8.00 5.34 -7.19
C VAL A 105 -8.58 5.08 -8.57
N ARG A 106 -8.04 5.74 -9.58
CA ARG A 106 -8.40 5.58 -10.99
C ARG A 106 -7.19 5.06 -11.76
N TYR A 107 -7.35 3.95 -12.45
CA TYR A 107 -6.28 3.34 -13.25
C TYR A 107 -6.40 3.77 -14.71
N ASP A 108 -5.31 4.30 -15.24
CA ASP A 108 -5.15 4.50 -16.69
C ASP A 108 -4.29 3.35 -17.25
N ALA A 109 -4.96 2.33 -17.78
CA ALA A 109 -4.30 1.18 -18.35
C ALA A 109 -3.42 1.53 -19.58
N LYS A 110 -3.71 2.63 -20.29
CA LYS A 110 -2.92 3.06 -21.46
C LYS A 110 -1.58 3.67 -21.04
N GLN A 111 -1.58 4.39 -19.93
CA GLN A 111 -0.36 5.03 -19.39
C GLN A 111 0.32 4.15 -18.35
N GLY A 112 -0.32 3.08 -17.88
CA GLY A 112 0.18 2.23 -16.81
C GLY A 112 0.32 2.96 -15.48
N MET A 113 -0.59 3.89 -15.21
CA MET A 113 -0.53 4.78 -14.05
C MET A 113 -1.81 4.70 -13.24
N ALA A 114 -1.71 5.00 -11.95
CA ALA A 114 -2.84 5.26 -11.09
C ALA A 114 -2.91 6.75 -10.75
N PHE A 115 -4.13 7.28 -10.75
CA PHE A 115 -4.44 8.61 -10.28
C PHE A 115 -5.23 8.49 -8.99
N VAL A 116 -4.75 9.14 -7.96
CA VAL A 116 -5.32 9.05 -6.62
C VAL A 116 -5.84 10.40 -6.22
N VAL A 117 -7.10 10.46 -5.82
CA VAL A 117 -7.72 11.66 -5.28
C VAL A 117 -8.04 11.44 -3.82
N MET A 118 -7.62 12.34 -2.96
CA MET A 118 -7.86 12.30 -1.53
C MET A 118 -8.39 13.64 -1.04
N GLY A 119 -9.41 13.61 -0.18
CA GLY A 119 -9.89 14.80 0.52
C GLY A 119 -8.90 15.24 1.59
N ILE A 120 -8.83 16.54 1.83
CA ILE A 120 -8.03 17.11 2.92
C ILE A 120 -8.98 17.42 4.07
N LYS A 121 -8.65 16.97 5.26
CA LYS A 121 -9.44 17.26 6.45
C LYS A 121 -9.53 18.77 6.67
N ASP A 122 -10.73 19.24 6.97
CA ASP A 122 -11.03 20.65 7.22
C ASP A 122 -10.80 21.60 6.02
N ASP A 123 -10.57 21.04 4.80
CA ASP A 123 -10.43 21.81 3.56
C ASP A 123 -11.27 21.19 2.42
N PRO A 124 -12.60 21.36 2.43
CA PRO A 124 -13.47 20.75 1.43
C PRO A 124 -13.37 21.39 0.04
N SER A 125 -12.69 22.52 -0.07
CA SER A 125 -12.48 23.22 -1.33
C SER A 125 -11.32 22.71 -2.15
N HIS A 126 -10.49 21.83 -1.57
CA HIS A 126 -9.33 21.28 -2.27
C HIS A 126 -9.21 19.78 -2.07
N TYR A 127 -8.58 19.13 -3.06
CA TYR A 127 -8.18 17.73 -3.02
C TYR A 127 -6.69 17.59 -3.27
N LEU A 128 -6.11 16.57 -2.67
CA LEU A 128 -4.82 16.06 -3.09
C LEU A 128 -5.02 15.14 -4.29
N TYR A 129 -4.17 15.31 -5.28
CA TYR A 129 -4.13 14.50 -6.48
C TYR A 129 -2.72 13.95 -6.65
N LEU A 130 -2.57 12.64 -6.56
CA LEU A 130 -1.30 11.95 -6.71
C LEU A 130 -1.28 11.18 -8.03
N LYS A 131 -0.15 11.22 -8.71
CA LYS A 131 0.10 10.43 -9.91
C LYS A 131 1.12 9.36 -9.57
N ILE A 132 0.72 8.09 -9.67
CA ILE A 132 1.53 6.94 -9.23
C ILE A 132 1.69 6.01 -10.43
N ASP A 133 2.93 5.83 -10.88
CA ASP A 133 3.31 4.86 -11.91
C ASP A 133 3.72 3.51 -11.33
N GLY A 134 4.14 3.50 -10.07
CA GLY A 134 4.47 2.34 -9.27
C GLY A 134 4.79 2.72 -7.84
N ILE A 135 4.72 1.75 -6.95
CA ILE A 135 5.15 1.91 -5.57
C ILE A 135 6.32 0.96 -5.37
N GLY A 136 7.48 1.52 -5.14
CA GLY A 136 8.73 0.79 -4.96
C GLY A 136 9.30 0.95 -3.55
N GLU A 137 10.52 0.45 -3.38
CA GLU A 137 11.23 0.48 -2.10
C GLU A 137 11.40 1.90 -1.54
N ARG A 138 11.59 2.89 -2.43
CA ARG A 138 11.80 4.28 -2.03
C ARG A 138 10.54 4.88 -1.38
N GLN A 139 9.39 4.73 -2.01
CA GLN A 139 8.11 5.19 -1.46
C GLN A 139 7.82 4.50 -0.12
N MET A 140 8.13 3.21 -0.04
CA MET A 140 7.94 2.45 1.19
C MET A 140 8.88 2.89 2.31
N LYS A 141 10.13 3.29 2.01
CA LYS A 141 11.07 3.85 2.99
C LYS A 141 10.68 5.27 3.45
N ALA A 142 10.07 6.05 2.56
CA ALA A 142 9.62 7.41 2.89
C ALA A 142 8.39 7.43 3.80
N LEU A 143 7.50 6.44 3.67
CA LEU A 143 6.23 6.41 4.37
C LEU A 143 6.35 6.46 5.91
N PRO A 144 7.26 5.71 6.56
CA PRO A 144 7.49 5.84 8.01
C PRO A 144 7.84 7.25 8.45
N ILE A 145 8.57 8.02 7.63
CA ILE A 145 8.99 9.38 7.96
C ILE A 145 7.77 10.28 8.20
N PHE A 146 6.76 10.19 7.34
CA PHE A 146 5.52 10.97 7.49
C PHE A 146 4.72 10.55 8.72
N ILE A 147 4.69 9.23 9.01
CA ILE A 147 4.01 8.71 10.21
C ILE A 147 4.72 9.19 11.46
N LEU A 148 6.06 9.11 11.50
CA LEU A 148 6.88 9.55 12.62
C LEU A 148 6.78 11.07 12.82
N ASP A 149 6.77 11.86 11.75
CA ASP A 149 6.56 13.31 11.83
C ASP A 149 5.25 13.66 12.54
N TYR A 150 4.17 12.91 12.26
CA TYR A 150 2.92 13.08 12.98
C TYR A 150 3.06 12.72 14.46
N LEU A 151 3.66 11.58 14.77
CA LEU A 151 3.81 11.09 16.13
C LEU A 151 4.66 12.03 17.00
N VAL A 152 5.71 12.63 16.42
CA VAL A 152 6.54 13.63 17.10
C VAL A 152 5.74 14.91 17.38
N TYR A 153 4.84 15.29 16.48
CA TYR A 153 4.06 16.52 16.62
C TYR A 153 2.94 16.41 17.67
N TYR A 154 2.42 15.17 17.89
CA TYR A 154 1.34 14.91 18.84
C TYR A 154 1.75 13.85 19.88
N PRO A 155 2.66 14.17 20.80
CA PRO A 155 3.11 13.21 21.80
C PRO A 155 1.95 12.79 22.72
N GLY A 156 1.86 11.49 23.00
CA GLY A 156 0.79 10.91 23.83
C GLY A 156 -0.48 10.54 23.05
N GLN A 157 -0.51 10.76 21.74
CA GLN A 157 -1.63 10.37 20.87
C GLN A 157 -1.25 9.23 19.91
N GLU A 158 -0.11 8.60 20.12
CA GLU A 158 0.48 7.61 19.21
C GLU A 158 -0.50 6.46 18.91
N LYS A 159 -1.10 5.91 19.96
CA LYS A 159 -2.04 4.79 19.83
C LYS A 159 -3.28 5.17 19.03
N GLU A 160 -3.88 6.31 19.34
CA GLU A 160 -5.07 6.80 18.64
C GLU A 160 -4.79 7.04 17.16
N TYR A 161 -3.63 7.61 16.86
CA TYR A 161 -3.23 7.86 15.48
C TYR A 161 -2.95 6.55 14.72
N LEU A 162 -2.21 5.61 15.33
CA LEU A 162 -1.96 4.31 14.73
C LEU A 162 -3.26 3.54 14.46
N GLU A 163 -4.24 3.61 15.35
CA GLU A 163 -5.57 3.02 15.11
C GLU A 163 -6.31 3.70 13.94
N LYS A 164 -6.12 5.00 13.72
CA LYS A 164 -6.68 5.71 12.57
C LYS A 164 -6.02 5.29 11.27
N ILE A 165 -4.70 5.34 11.21
CA ILE A 165 -3.97 5.02 9.97
C ILE A 165 -4.10 3.54 9.62
N GLN A 166 -4.23 2.64 10.60
CA GLN A 166 -4.40 1.21 10.36
C GLN A 166 -5.59 0.90 9.47
N LYS A 167 -6.63 1.72 9.47
CA LYS A 167 -7.81 1.56 8.61
C LYS A 167 -7.51 1.77 7.11
N HIS A 168 -6.41 2.46 6.82
CA HIS A 168 -5.95 2.78 5.48
C HIS A 168 -4.83 1.87 4.97
N PHE A 169 -4.30 0.99 5.85
CA PHE A 169 -3.25 0.04 5.51
C PHE A 169 -3.72 -1.40 5.69
N TYR A 170 -3.50 -2.23 4.70
CA TYR A 170 -3.79 -3.66 4.77
C TYR A 170 -2.80 -4.41 5.67
N TYR A 171 -1.57 -3.94 5.76
CA TYR A 171 -0.54 -4.49 6.63
C TYR A 171 -0.53 -3.76 7.98
N LYS A 172 0.05 -4.43 8.98
CA LYS A 172 0.10 -3.87 10.32
C LYS A 172 1.07 -2.69 10.39
N VAL A 173 0.65 -1.64 11.08
CA VAL A 173 1.47 -0.50 11.47
C VAL A 173 1.42 -0.40 12.99
N ASP A 174 2.55 -0.59 13.66
CA ASP A 174 2.60 -0.73 15.12
C ASP A 174 3.91 -0.21 15.69
N ILE A 175 3.93 0.14 16.97
CA ILE A 175 5.15 0.46 17.70
C ILE A 175 5.52 -0.76 18.54
N GLN A 176 6.77 -1.20 18.40
CA GLN A 176 7.29 -2.37 19.10
C GLN A 176 8.65 -2.06 19.72
N ASN A 177 8.97 -2.75 20.81
CA ASN A 177 10.29 -2.66 21.41
C ASN A 177 11.29 -3.49 20.59
N ILE A 178 12.47 -2.95 20.33
CA ILE A 178 13.56 -3.61 19.58
C ILE A 178 13.89 -4.99 20.19
N SER A 179 13.80 -5.14 21.51
CA SER A 179 14.09 -6.40 22.21
C SER A 179 13.09 -7.54 21.90
N GLN A 180 11.92 -7.21 21.36
CA GLN A 180 10.89 -8.19 20.98
C GLN A 180 11.04 -8.66 19.52
N LEU A 181 11.95 -8.04 18.78
CA LEU A 181 12.19 -8.34 17.37
C LEU A 181 13.43 -9.24 17.22
N SER A 182 13.34 -10.22 16.32
CA SER A 182 14.47 -11.10 15.98
C SER A 182 15.41 -10.38 15.01
N LEU A 183 16.21 -9.45 15.53
CA LEU A 183 17.16 -8.65 14.76
C LEU A 183 18.60 -9.08 15.04
N ASP A 184 19.44 -8.98 14.04
CA ASP A 184 20.89 -9.16 14.21
C ASP A 184 21.56 -7.91 14.79
N SER A 185 22.85 -8.04 15.14
CA SER A 185 23.62 -6.95 15.78
C SER A 185 23.81 -5.72 14.86
N GLU A 186 23.90 -5.94 13.53
CA GLU A 186 24.04 -4.85 12.57
C GLU A 186 22.73 -4.07 12.45
N GLN A 187 21.60 -4.77 12.33
CA GLN A 187 20.26 -4.19 12.27
C GLN A 187 19.95 -3.36 13.53
N ILE A 188 20.28 -3.89 14.70
CA ILE A 188 20.14 -3.16 15.98
C ILE A 188 21.05 -1.92 15.99
N GLY A 189 22.29 -2.05 15.51
CA GLY A 189 23.23 -0.92 15.40
C GLY A 189 22.70 0.19 14.51
N ARG A 190 22.12 -0.17 13.36
CA ARG A 190 21.51 0.79 12.42
C ARG A 190 20.32 1.52 13.05
N LEU A 191 19.40 0.80 13.68
CA LEU A 191 18.25 1.41 14.36
C LEU A 191 18.69 2.35 15.51
N ARG A 192 19.74 2.00 16.25
CA ARG A 192 20.30 2.87 17.29
C ARG A 192 21.01 4.12 16.75
N SER A 193 21.37 4.11 15.48
CA SER A 193 21.96 5.24 14.75
C SER A 193 20.92 6.00 13.91
N ASP A 194 19.65 5.93 14.29
CA ASP A 194 18.50 6.56 13.62
C ASP A 194 18.36 6.18 12.14
N GLN A 195 18.82 4.97 11.77
CA GLN A 195 18.68 4.45 10.43
C GLN A 195 17.55 3.42 10.35
N GLY A 196 16.64 3.60 9.38
CA GLY A 196 15.61 2.61 9.10
C GLY A 196 16.21 1.28 8.59
N VAL A 197 15.55 0.17 8.93
CA VAL A 197 15.94 -1.19 8.53
C VAL A 197 14.80 -1.83 7.74
N ILE A 198 15.13 -2.50 6.64
CA ILE A 198 14.19 -3.34 5.91
C ILE A 198 14.54 -4.80 6.18
N LEU A 199 13.56 -5.55 6.65
CA LEU A 199 13.65 -6.99 6.84
C LEU A 199 12.98 -7.69 5.68
N TYR A 200 13.70 -8.61 5.05
CA TYR A 200 13.18 -9.51 4.03
C TYR A 200 12.88 -10.86 4.70
N GLN A 201 11.67 -11.35 4.55
CA GLN A 201 11.24 -12.61 5.15
C GLN A 201 10.54 -13.46 4.10
N ASP A 202 10.96 -14.72 3.98
CA ASP A 202 10.23 -15.69 3.18
C ASP A 202 8.99 -16.14 3.94
N SER A 203 7.83 -15.85 3.38
CA SER A 203 6.56 -16.20 4.01
C SER A 203 6.04 -17.52 3.45
N ALA A 204 5.86 -18.49 4.35
CA ALA A 204 5.21 -19.75 4.00
C ALA A 204 3.71 -19.61 3.70
N SER A 205 3.07 -18.56 4.24
CA SER A 205 1.63 -18.30 4.08
C SER A 205 1.29 -17.47 2.83
N VAL A 206 2.23 -16.65 2.37
CA VAL A 206 2.14 -15.92 1.12
C VAL A 206 3.25 -16.46 0.25
N ARG A 207 2.95 -17.11 -0.88
CA ARG A 207 3.98 -17.59 -1.82
C ARG A 207 4.81 -16.39 -2.31
N GLY A 208 5.90 -16.09 -1.62
CA GLY A 208 6.78 -14.98 -1.96
C GLY A 208 7.46 -14.37 -0.74
N THR A 209 8.38 -13.48 -1.01
CA THR A 209 9.08 -12.68 -0.01
C THR A 209 8.18 -11.55 0.49
N THR A 210 8.12 -11.37 1.80
CA THR A 210 7.52 -10.19 2.42
C THR A 210 8.61 -9.28 2.96
N ILE A 211 8.29 -8.00 3.07
CA ILE A 211 9.17 -7.03 3.72
C ILE A 211 8.49 -6.44 4.94
N SER A 212 9.28 -6.13 5.95
CA SER A 212 8.89 -5.29 7.06
C SER A 212 9.85 -4.12 7.16
N ILE A 213 9.31 -2.92 7.36
CA ILE A 213 10.09 -1.70 7.50
C ILE A 213 10.08 -1.30 8.95
N LEU A 214 11.26 -1.11 9.50
CA LEU A 214 11.46 -0.66 10.86
C LEU A 214 12.10 0.74 10.84
N SER A 215 11.51 1.66 11.58
CA SER A 215 12.07 3.01 11.74
C SER A 215 12.15 3.36 13.21
N PRO A 216 13.29 3.88 13.69
CA PRO A 216 13.47 4.24 15.08
C PRO A 216 12.49 5.33 15.51
N MET A 217 11.98 5.22 16.74
CA MET A 217 11.10 6.24 17.32
C MET A 217 11.95 7.38 17.92
N PRO A 218 11.79 8.64 17.46
CA PRO A 218 12.57 9.76 17.98
C PRO A 218 12.30 10.06 19.45
N SER A 219 11.10 9.71 19.93
CA SER A 219 10.63 10.03 21.29
C SER A 219 10.91 8.95 22.33
N ALA A 220 11.25 7.72 21.93
CA ALA A 220 11.36 6.58 22.83
C ALA A 220 12.56 5.69 22.47
N GLN A 221 13.61 5.74 23.31
CA GLN A 221 14.77 4.87 23.11
C GLN A 221 14.37 3.38 23.20
N GLY A 222 14.73 2.62 22.16
CA GLY A 222 14.46 1.19 22.08
C GLY A 222 13.09 0.81 21.52
N GLU A 223 12.30 1.79 21.08
CA GLU A 223 11.08 1.55 20.33
C GLU A 223 11.25 1.86 18.83
N VAL A 224 10.54 1.12 18.01
CA VAL A 224 10.55 1.27 16.56
C VAL A 224 9.12 1.22 16.02
N LEU A 225 8.86 2.04 15.02
CA LEU A 225 7.69 1.90 14.17
C LEU A 225 7.92 0.72 13.23
N VAL A 226 7.04 -0.27 13.27
CA VAL A 226 7.06 -1.46 12.43
C VAL A 226 5.92 -1.39 11.44
N MET A 227 6.24 -1.48 10.15
CA MET A 227 5.28 -1.55 9.07
C MET A 227 5.45 -2.85 8.30
N GLY A 228 4.45 -3.70 8.29
CA GLY A 228 4.51 -5.00 7.60
C GLY A 228 3.88 -6.14 8.39
N PRO A 229 3.95 -7.39 7.84
CA PRO A 229 4.65 -7.79 6.60
C PRO A 229 3.92 -7.33 5.33
N ILE A 230 4.68 -6.81 4.37
CA ILE A 230 4.19 -6.28 3.09
C ILE A 230 4.61 -7.25 1.98
N PRO A 231 3.68 -7.83 1.20
CA PRO A 231 4.03 -8.72 0.11
C PRO A 231 4.80 -8.01 -1.02
N MET A 232 5.89 -8.61 -1.49
CA MET A 232 6.77 -8.04 -2.53
C MET A 232 6.10 -7.87 -3.90
N PHE A 233 5.04 -8.62 -4.20
CA PHE A 233 4.34 -8.50 -5.47
C PHE A 233 3.65 -7.13 -5.68
N ASN A 234 3.50 -6.33 -4.62
CA ASN A 234 2.99 -4.96 -4.70
C ASN A 234 3.93 -4.01 -5.46
N TRP A 235 5.19 -4.41 -5.65
CA TRP A 235 6.22 -3.61 -6.31
C TRP A 235 6.21 -3.78 -7.84
N MET A 236 5.32 -4.61 -8.39
CA MET A 236 5.18 -4.72 -9.84
C MET A 236 4.58 -3.44 -10.43
N PRO A 237 5.13 -2.94 -11.55
CA PRO A 237 4.53 -1.83 -12.29
C PRO A 237 3.07 -2.14 -12.63
N PHE A 238 2.19 -1.13 -12.58
CA PHE A 238 0.78 -1.29 -12.93
C PHE A 238 0.58 -1.79 -14.38
N GLN A 239 1.55 -1.59 -15.25
CA GLN A 239 1.56 -2.06 -16.64
C GLN A 239 1.47 -3.60 -16.76
N LEU A 240 2.10 -4.34 -15.86
CA LEU A 240 2.07 -5.81 -15.87
C LEU A 240 0.75 -6.39 -15.36
N ALA A 241 -0.05 -5.61 -14.66
CA ALA A 241 -1.36 -6.05 -14.15
C ALA A 241 -2.50 -5.86 -15.16
N ALA A 242 -2.32 -5.00 -16.15
CA ALA A 242 -3.31 -4.72 -17.20
C ALA A 242 -3.15 -5.63 -18.44
N GLY A 243 -2.13 -6.45 -18.48
CA GLY A 243 -1.75 -7.29 -19.65
C GLY A 243 -2.01 -8.79 -19.49
N ILE A 244 -2.82 -9.22 -18.50
CA ILE A 244 -3.21 -10.62 -18.35
C ILE A 244 -4.71 -10.76 -18.56
#